data_2e5839d9f18663c0cd07040fc94d82ea
#
_entry.id   2e5839d9f18663c0cd07040fc94d82ea
#
_cell.length_a   1.000
_cell.length_b   1.000
_cell.length_c   1.000
_cell.angle_alpha   90.00
_cell.angle_beta   90.00
_cell.angle_gamma   90.00
#
_symmetry.space_group_name_H-M   'P 1'
#
loop_
_entity.id
_entity.type
_entity.pdbx_description
1 polymer ?
#
loop_
_entity_poly.entity_id
_entity_poly.type
_entity_poly.pdbx_seq_one_letter_code
_entity_poly.pdbx_strand_id
1 'polypeptide(L)' 'MKKIEAIIRPDRLEDLKNALSKAGFTKGMTISQVLGYGNQRGLAEYVRGKKIFPTLLAKVKVEIVTHDAAVDEIEDII' A
#
# COMPACT_ATOMS: atom_id res chain seq x y z
N MET A 1 16.07 -3.59 14.56
CA MET A 1 14.71 -3.34 14.10
C MET A 1 14.67 -3.04 12.62
N LYS A 2 13.62 -3.46 11.99
CA LYS A 2 13.40 -3.22 10.57
C LYS A 2 12.13 -2.43 10.36
N LYS A 3 12.09 -1.70 9.26
CA LYS A 3 10.90 -0.99 8.85
C LYS A 3 10.43 -1.57 7.53
N ILE A 4 9.15 -1.91 7.49
CA ILE A 4 8.51 -2.41 6.29
C ILE A 4 7.61 -1.32 5.75
N GLU A 5 7.75 -1.01 4.49
CA GLU A 5 6.87 -0.04 3.83
C GLU A 5 6.12 -0.73 2.72
N ALA A 6 4.83 -0.51 2.68
CA ALA A 6 3.99 -1.03 1.61
C ALA A 6 3.05 0.05 1.14
N ILE A 7 2.84 0.10 -0.16
CA ILE A 7 1.88 1.02 -0.74
C ILE A 7 0.75 0.18 -1.31
N ILE A 8 -0.44 0.40 -0.79
CA ILE A 8 -1.59 -0.41 -1.12
C ILE A 8 -2.75 0.48 -1.55
N ARG A 9 -3.74 -0.14 -2.17
CA ARG A 9 -4.97 0.57 -2.50
C ARG A 9 -5.77 0.83 -1.21
N PRO A 10 -6.47 1.95 -1.14
CA PRO A 10 -7.24 2.27 0.07
C PRO A 10 -8.25 1.19 0.46
N ASP A 11 -8.84 0.52 -0.51
CA ASP A 11 -9.85 -0.50 -0.25
C ASP A 11 -9.28 -1.78 0.37
N ARG A 12 -7.96 -1.93 0.40
CA ARG A 12 -7.31 -3.09 1.00
C ARG A 12 -6.86 -2.86 2.42
N LEU A 13 -6.99 -1.63 2.90
CA LEU A 13 -6.45 -1.25 4.21
C LEU A 13 -7.10 -2.01 5.35
N GLU A 14 -8.42 -2.13 5.34
CA GLU A 14 -9.11 -2.82 6.41
C GLU A 14 -8.74 -4.30 6.47
N ASP A 15 -8.62 -4.94 5.32
CA ASP A 15 -8.22 -6.34 5.27
C ASP A 15 -6.82 -6.52 5.84
N LEU A 16 -5.90 -5.63 5.48
CA LEU A 16 -4.55 -5.68 5.99
C LEU A 16 -4.51 -5.46 7.50
N LYS A 17 -5.23 -4.47 7.99
CA LYS A 17 -5.30 -4.21 9.42
C LYS A 17 -5.81 -5.42 10.19
N ASN A 18 -6.86 -6.04 9.68
CA ASN A 18 -7.43 -7.19 10.33
C ASN A 18 -6.47 -8.38 10.33
N ALA A 19 -5.80 -8.61 9.23
CA ALA A 19 -4.82 -9.70 9.14
C ALA A 19 -3.65 -9.48 10.10
N LEU A 20 -3.13 -8.26 10.17
CA LEU A 20 -2.04 -7.94 11.07
C LEU A 20 -2.47 -8.04 12.52
N SER A 21 -3.67 -7.60 12.83
CA SER A 21 -4.20 -7.68 14.18
C SER A 21 -4.35 -9.12 14.63
N LYS A 22 -4.84 -9.99 13.77
CA LYS A 22 -4.96 -11.42 14.10
C LYS A 22 -3.62 -12.07 14.36
N ALA A 23 -2.58 -11.59 13.68
CA ALA A 23 -1.23 -12.11 13.86
C ALA A 23 -0.50 -11.46 15.04
N GLY A 24 -1.12 -10.49 15.70
CA GLY A 24 -0.51 -9.83 16.85
C GLY A 24 0.35 -8.63 16.52
N PHE A 25 0.34 -8.17 15.29
CA PHE A 25 1.14 -7.03 14.87
C PHE A 25 0.32 -5.74 14.86
N THR A 26 -0.01 -5.26 16.05
CA THR A 26 -0.86 -4.07 16.16
C THR A 26 -0.09 -2.81 16.55
N LYS A 27 1.18 -2.95 16.87
CA LYS A 27 2.00 -1.82 17.30
C LYS A 27 3.02 -1.46 16.23
N GLY A 28 3.41 -0.21 16.22
CA GLY A 28 4.44 0.25 15.31
C GLY A 28 3.97 0.46 13.89
N MET A 29 2.67 0.54 13.67
CA MET A 29 2.12 0.76 12.34
C MET A 29 1.70 2.20 12.15
N THR A 30 2.20 2.80 11.10
CA THR A 30 1.84 4.17 10.71
C THR A 30 1.20 4.12 9.34
N ILE A 31 0.09 4.84 9.19
CA ILE A 31 -0.65 4.88 7.94
C ILE A 31 -0.71 6.31 7.46
N SER A 32 -0.35 6.51 6.20
CA SER A 32 -0.47 7.83 5.58
C SER A 32 -1.10 7.70 4.21
N GLN A 33 -1.80 8.75 3.82
CA GLN A 33 -2.33 8.83 2.47
C GLN A 33 -1.27 9.41 1.56
N VAL A 34 -1.10 8.80 0.41
CA VAL A 34 -0.13 9.26 -0.57
C VAL A 34 -0.78 9.26 -1.94
N LEU A 35 -0.20 10.02 -2.84
CA LEU A 35 -0.61 10.04 -4.23
C LEU A 35 0.48 9.40 -5.06
N GLY A 36 0.10 8.45 -5.86
CA GLY A 36 1.04 7.77 -6.73
C GLY A 36 0.71 8.03 -8.18
N TYR A 37 1.73 8.09 -9.00
CA TYR A 37 1.53 8.09 -10.43
C TYR A 37 1.28 6.66 -10.87
N GLY A 38 0.29 6.50 -11.71
CA GLY A 38 0.02 5.20 -12.26
C GLY A 38 -0.66 5.30 -13.60
N ASN A 39 -0.46 4.29 -14.41
CA ASN A 39 -1.22 4.16 -15.64
C ASN A 39 -2.45 3.37 -15.32
N GLN A 40 -3.58 4.03 -15.44
CA GLN A 40 -4.84 3.36 -15.20
C GLN A 40 -5.28 2.72 -16.51
N ARG A 41 -5.12 1.44 -16.59
CA ARG A 41 -5.57 0.73 -17.75
C ARG A 41 -7.06 0.80 -17.88
N GLY A 42 -7.53 0.94 -19.10
CA GLY A 42 -8.94 0.99 -19.36
C GLY A 42 -9.54 2.37 -19.26
N LEU A 43 -8.86 3.30 -18.64
CA LEU A 43 -9.27 4.67 -18.77
C LEU A 43 -8.62 5.22 -19.99
N ALA A 44 -9.41 5.90 -20.76
CA ALA A 44 -8.99 6.48 -22.01
C ALA A 44 -7.51 6.73 -22.10
N GLU A 45 -6.79 5.70 -22.48
CA GLU A 45 -5.36 5.81 -22.69
C GLU A 45 -5.04 6.92 -23.64
N TYR A 46 -6.00 7.22 -24.49
CA TYR A 46 -5.88 8.31 -25.42
C TYR A 46 -7.12 9.13 -25.43
N VAL A 47 -6.93 10.40 -25.26
CA VAL A 47 -7.98 11.35 -25.51
C VAL A 47 -7.65 12.01 -26.81
N ARG A 48 -8.42 11.72 -27.85
CA ARG A 48 -8.21 12.30 -29.18
C ARG A 48 -6.84 12.00 -29.77
N GLY A 49 -6.38 10.79 -29.54
CA GLY A 49 -5.09 10.39 -30.07
C GLY A 49 -3.90 10.96 -29.34
N LYS A 50 -4.13 11.67 -28.27
CA LYS A 50 -3.05 12.19 -27.47
C LYS A 50 -2.65 11.19 -26.42
N LYS A 51 -1.37 11.21 -26.12
CA LYS A 51 -0.83 10.38 -25.10
C LYS A 51 -1.46 10.72 -23.77
N ILE A 52 -1.80 9.68 -23.02
CA ILE A 52 -2.38 9.86 -21.70
C ILE A 52 -1.32 10.29 -20.71
N PHE A 53 -1.70 11.21 -19.88
CA PHE A 53 -0.87 11.57 -18.76
C PHE A 53 -1.06 10.57 -17.63
N PRO A 54 -0.01 10.26 -16.88
CA PRO A 54 -0.16 9.47 -15.68
C PRO A 54 -1.17 10.13 -14.75
N THR A 55 -2.05 9.32 -14.22
CA THR A 55 -3.05 9.82 -13.30
C THR A 55 -2.52 9.71 -11.88
N LEU A 56 -2.78 10.73 -11.09
CA LEU A 56 -2.49 10.66 -9.67
C LEU A 56 -3.54 9.79 -9.00
N LEU A 57 -3.11 8.71 -8.41
CA LEU A 57 -4.01 7.76 -7.75
C LEU A 57 -3.81 7.85 -6.25
N ALA A 58 -4.93 7.87 -5.53
CA ALA A 58 -4.88 7.82 -4.09
C ALA A 58 -4.43 6.42 -3.65
N LYS A 59 -3.42 6.39 -2.84
CA LYS A 59 -2.88 5.16 -2.27
C LYS A 59 -2.69 5.35 -0.78
N VAL A 60 -2.46 4.25 -0.09
CA VAL A 60 -2.17 4.27 1.33
C VAL A 60 -0.79 3.67 1.53
N LYS A 61 0.03 4.40 2.25
CA LYS A 61 1.35 3.92 2.64
C LYS A 61 1.26 3.39 4.06
N VAL A 62 1.65 2.14 4.23
CA VAL A 62 1.68 1.49 5.53
C VAL A 62 3.13 1.27 5.90
N GLU A 63 3.53 1.78 7.05
CA GLU A 63 4.87 1.60 7.57
C GLU A 63 4.78 0.81 8.87
N ILE A 64 5.56 -0.25 8.97
CA ILE A 64 5.57 -1.11 10.14
C ILE A 64 7.00 -1.22 10.63
N VAL A 65 7.21 -0.84 11.88
CA VAL A 65 8.50 -1.02 12.55
C VAL A 65 8.40 -2.27 13.41
N THR A 66 9.30 -3.20 13.18
CA THR A 66 9.23 -4.48 13.86
C THR A 66 10.61 -5.07 14.10
N HIS A 67 10.66 -6.13 14.89
CA HIS A 67 11.89 -6.89 15.10
C HIS A 67 12.24 -7.67 13.84
N ASP A 68 13.51 -7.91 13.64
CA ASP A 68 13.98 -8.63 12.46
C ASP A 68 13.31 -9.98 12.31
N ALA A 69 13.05 -10.67 13.40
CA ALA A 69 12.44 -12.00 13.37
C ALA A 69 11.03 -12.02 12.82
N ALA A 70 10.33 -10.90 12.87
CA ALA A 70 8.93 -10.83 12.43
C ALA A 70 8.76 -10.37 10.99
N VAL A 71 9.84 -9.98 10.33
CA VAL A 71 9.77 -9.37 9.00
C VAL A 71 9.12 -10.31 7.99
N ASP A 72 9.58 -11.56 7.95
CA ASP A 72 9.07 -12.51 6.97
C ASP A 72 7.58 -12.78 7.16
N GLU A 73 7.15 -12.91 8.40
CA GLU A 73 5.75 -13.15 8.70
C GLU A 73 4.87 -11.97 8.26
N ILE A 74 5.32 -10.76 8.52
CA ILE A 74 4.59 -9.58 8.12
C ILE A 74 4.54 -9.45 6.59
N GLU A 75 5.65 -9.73 5.93
CA GLU A 75 5.68 -9.69 4.46
C GLU A 75 4.72 -10.69 3.84
N ASP A 76 4.58 -11.84 4.44
CA ASP A 76 3.63 -12.85 3.95
C ASP A 76 2.19 -12.39 4.08
N ILE A 77 1.89 -11.60 5.10
CA ILE A 77 0.55 -11.05 5.29
C ILE A 77 0.24 -9.98 4.25
N ILE A 78 1.22 -9.19 3.92
CA ILE A 78 1.06 -8.14 2.92
C ILE A 78 1.06 -8.74 1.53
#